data_55e5e5d79c5f7cef71780357d61f69ea
#
_entry.id   55e5e5d79c5f7cef71780357d61f69ea
#
_cell.length_a   1.000
_cell.length_b   1.000
_cell.length_c   1.000
_cell.angle_alpha   90.00
_cell.angle_beta   90.00
_cell.angle_gamma   90.00
#
_symmetry.space_group_name_H-M   'P 1'
#
loop_
_entity.id
_entity.type
_entity.pdbx_description
1 polymer ?
#
loop_
_entity_poly.entity_id
_entity_poly.type
_entity_poly.pdbx_seq_one_letter_code
_entity_poly.pdbx_strand_id
1 'polypeptide(L)'
;AKTKPLGALGRIEGLAQRIGLILGTPVPRLQQPQMLVCAADHGLAVRGVSAYPSDVTWQMVENFLAGGAAVSVLARQHDLALTVVDCGVRHDFAPRPGLRVCKVAPGTADALDGPAMSAAQRDQAMGNGMAVV
;
A
#
# COMPACT_ATOMS: atom_id res chain seq x y z
N ALA A 1 -6.50 34.15 4.65
CA ALA A 1 -6.51 33.21 5.78
C ALA A 1 -7.95 33.05 6.26
N LYS A 2 -8.36 31.83 6.63
CA LYS A 2 -9.68 31.57 7.23
C LYS A 2 -9.56 31.56 8.74
N THR A 3 -10.47 32.23 9.42
CA THR A 3 -10.51 32.28 10.88
C THR A 3 -11.14 31.00 11.44
N LYS A 4 -10.51 30.41 12.44
CA LYS A 4 -11.04 29.24 13.17
C LYS A 4 -10.63 29.31 14.64
N PRO A 5 -11.36 28.70 15.60
CA PRO A 5 -10.90 28.55 16.96
C PRO A 5 -9.57 27.78 17.04
N LEU A 6 -8.76 28.09 18.03
CA LEU A 6 -7.51 27.37 18.29
C LEU A 6 -7.81 25.90 18.58
N GLY A 7 -7.07 24.99 17.96
CA GLY A 7 -7.21 23.55 18.15
C GLY A 7 -8.44 22.91 17.52
N ALA A 8 -9.30 23.66 16.82
CA ALA A 8 -10.55 23.15 16.26
C ALA A 8 -10.40 21.99 15.26
N LEU A 9 -9.25 21.89 14.59
CA LEU A 9 -8.95 20.80 13.64
C LEU A 9 -8.07 19.70 14.29
N GLY A 10 -7.76 19.81 15.58
CA GLY A 10 -7.01 18.79 16.30
C GLY A 10 -5.69 18.44 15.63
N ARG A 11 -5.43 17.14 15.40
CA ARG A 11 -4.18 16.64 14.81
C ARG A 11 -3.92 17.14 13.39
N ILE A 12 -4.95 17.53 12.65
CA ILE A 12 -4.81 18.05 11.27
C ILE A 12 -3.97 19.34 11.26
N GLU A 13 -4.03 20.16 12.30
CA GLU A 13 -3.22 21.39 12.41
C GLU A 13 -1.73 21.06 12.44
N GLY A 14 -1.32 20.08 13.26
CA GLY A 14 0.06 19.61 13.30
C GLY A 14 0.54 18.97 11.99
N LEU A 15 -0.33 18.23 11.31
CA LEU A 15 -0.02 17.68 9.99
C LEU A 15 0.18 18.79 8.95
N ALA A 16 -0.71 19.78 8.92
CA ALA A 16 -0.62 20.91 8.01
C ALA A 16 0.69 21.70 8.24
N GLN A 17 1.06 21.93 9.51
CA GLN A 17 2.32 22.58 9.86
C GLN A 17 3.54 21.77 9.35
N ARG A 18 3.56 20.44 9.57
CA ARG A 18 4.65 19.58 9.11
C ARG A 18 4.78 19.58 7.58
N ILE A 19 3.65 19.48 6.87
CA ILE A 19 3.64 19.56 5.40
C ILE A 19 4.16 20.91 4.93
N GLY A 20 3.74 22.01 5.57
CA GLY A 20 4.22 23.34 5.25
C GLY A 20 5.74 23.48 5.44
N LEU A 21 6.29 22.90 6.52
CA LEU A 21 7.74 22.89 6.79
C LEU A 21 8.51 22.05 5.74
N ILE A 22 7.97 20.87 5.37
CA ILE A 22 8.60 20.00 4.33
C ILE A 22 8.62 20.72 2.99
N LEU A 23 7.52 21.36 2.61
CA LEU A 23 7.38 22.06 1.33
C LEU A 23 7.93 23.49 1.33
N GLY A 24 8.39 23.99 2.46
CA GLY A 24 8.92 25.37 2.60
C GLY A 24 7.89 26.46 2.30
N THR A 25 6.61 26.23 2.56
CA THR A 25 5.54 27.17 2.22
C THR A 25 4.44 27.22 3.29
N PRO A 26 3.90 28.41 3.60
CA PRO A 26 2.75 28.55 4.51
C PRO A 26 1.42 28.14 3.85
N VAL A 27 1.40 27.88 2.56
CA VAL A 27 0.21 27.45 1.80
C VAL A 27 0.52 26.15 1.05
N PRO A 28 0.71 25.04 1.79
CA PRO A 28 1.07 23.77 1.17
C PRO A 28 -0.04 23.25 0.24
N ARG A 29 0.36 22.72 -0.91
CA ARG A 29 -0.51 21.99 -1.83
C ARG A 29 0.13 20.64 -2.13
N LEU A 30 -0.64 19.59 -1.95
CA LEU A 30 -0.22 18.26 -2.37
C LEU A 30 -0.39 18.14 -3.88
N GLN A 31 0.65 17.66 -4.56
CA GLN A 31 0.64 17.44 -6.00
C GLN A 31 0.71 15.95 -6.27
N GLN A 32 -0.12 15.46 -7.18
CA GLN A 32 -0.16 14.06 -7.61
C GLN A 32 -0.16 13.06 -6.43
N PRO A 33 -1.12 13.16 -5.50
CA PRO A 33 -1.15 12.26 -4.35
C PRO A 33 -1.34 10.82 -4.83
N GLN A 34 -0.62 9.88 -4.19
CA GLN A 34 -0.59 8.48 -4.57
C GLN A 34 -1.19 7.62 -3.46
N MET A 35 -1.90 6.56 -3.87
CA MET A 35 -2.32 5.46 -3.00
C MET A 35 -1.61 4.20 -3.46
N LEU A 36 -0.79 3.61 -2.59
CA LEU A 36 -0.12 2.34 -2.84
C LEU A 36 -0.82 1.24 -2.05
N VAL A 37 -1.20 0.15 -2.72
CA VAL A 37 -1.74 -1.04 -2.09
C VAL A 37 -0.76 -2.18 -2.32
N CYS A 38 -0.03 -2.57 -1.28
CA CYS A 38 0.91 -3.69 -1.33
C CYS A 38 0.17 -4.99 -1.01
N ALA A 39 0.23 -5.96 -1.92
CA ALA A 39 -0.41 -7.26 -1.77
C ALA A 39 0.63 -8.38 -1.71
N ALA A 40 0.45 -9.31 -0.78
CA ALA A 40 1.28 -10.50 -0.66
C ALA A 40 0.54 -11.61 0.07
N ASP A 41 0.93 -12.85 -0.17
CA ASP A 41 0.52 -14.01 0.61
C ASP A 41 1.55 -14.32 1.70
N HIS A 42 1.09 -14.95 2.76
CA HIS A 42 1.91 -15.31 3.91
C HIS A 42 1.77 -16.79 4.25
N GLY A 43 2.89 -17.49 4.48
CA GLY A 43 2.89 -18.91 4.87
C GLY A 43 2.07 -19.18 6.13
N LEU A 44 2.06 -18.25 7.07
CA LEU A 44 1.28 -18.33 8.30
C LEU A 44 -0.24 -18.48 8.07
N ALA A 45 -0.76 -18.06 6.92
CA ALA A 45 -2.21 -18.10 6.62
C ALA A 45 -2.79 -19.52 6.64
N VAL A 46 -2.00 -20.54 6.34
CA VAL A 46 -2.45 -21.96 6.36
C VAL A 46 -2.84 -22.44 7.76
N ARG A 47 -2.43 -21.73 8.81
CA ARG A 47 -2.77 -22.05 10.20
C ARG A 47 -4.12 -21.48 10.66
N GLY A 48 -4.91 -20.91 9.75
CA GLY A 48 -6.23 -20.39 10.07
C GLY A 48 -6.24 -19.07 10.86
N VAL A 49 -5.14 -18.31 10.83
CA VAL A 49 -5.04 -16.98 11.46
C VAL A 49 -5.80 -15.91 10.70
N SER A 50 -6.20 -16.19 9.46
CA SER A 50 -7.03 -15.33 8.63
C SER A 50 -8.44 -15.90 8.50
N ALA A 51 -9.45 -15.02 8.48
CA ALA A 51 -10.83 -15.41 8.21
C ALA A 51 -11.06 -15.88 6.76
N TYR A 52 -10.10 -15.59 5.85
CA TYR A 52 -10.19 -15.90 4.44
C TYR A 52 -8.99 -16.73 3.97
N PRO A 53 -9.18 -17.67 3.02
CA PRO A 53 -8.09 -18.41 2.42
C PRO A 53 -7.19 -17.49 1.56
N SER A 54 -5.95 -17.93 1.32
CA SER A 54 -4.97 -17.16 0.53
C SER A 54 -5.42 -16.85 -0.90
N ASP A 55 -6.31 -17.68 -1.48
CA ASP A 55 -6.85 -17.43 -2.82
C ASP A 55 -7.62 -16.11 -2.93
N VAL A 56 -8.12 -15.59 -1.82
CA VAL A 56 -8.78 -14.27 -1.79
C VAL A 56 -7.80 -13.13 -2.11
N THR A 57 -6.49 -13.30 -1.85
CA THR A 57 -5.49 -12.25 -2.10
C THR A 57 -5.46 -11.85 -3.57
N TRP A 58 -5.31 -12.80 -4.50
CA TRP A 58 -5.27 -12.47 -5.93
C TRP A 58 -6.60 -11.94 -6.43
N GLN A 59 -7.74 -12.46 -5.92
CA GLN A 59 -9.07 -11.97 -6.27
C GLN A 59 -9.25 -10.51 -5.83
N MET A 60 -8.71 -10.15 -4.66
CA MET A 60 -8.72 -8.77 -4.20
C MET A 60 -7.84 -7.85 -5.05
N VAL A 61 -6.68 -8.32 -5.50
CA VAL A 61 -5.84 -7.57 -6.46
C VAL A 61 -6.64 -7.27 -7.73
N GLU A 62 -7.34 -8.26 -8.28
CA GLU A 62 -8.23 -8.07 -9.42
C GLU A 62 -9.32 -7.03 -9.14
N ASN A 63 -9.95 -7.12 -7.96
CA ASN A 63 -10.99 -6.17 -7.55
C ASN A 63 -10.46 -4.75 -7.37
N PHE A 64 -9.22 -4.57 -6.83
CA PHE A 64 -8.57 -3.25 -6.75
C PHE A 64 -8.40 -2.64 -8.14
N LEU A 65 -7.90 -3.43 -9.08
CA LEU A 65 -7.62 -2.99 -10.46
C LEU A 65 -8.91 -2.74 -11.25
N ALA A 66 -9.96 -3.54 -11.01
CA ALA A 66 -11.29 -3.31 -11.58
C ALA A 66 -12.03 -2.11 -10.97
N GLY A 67 -11.51 -1.54 -9.88
CA GLY A 67 -12.09 -0.34 -9.26
C GLY A 67 -13.28 -0.61 -8.32
N GLY A 68 -13.55 -1.88 -7.98
CA GLY A 68 -14.70 -2.28 -7.15
C GLY A 68 -14.45 -2.21 -5.64
N ALA A 69 -13.19 -2.21 -5.20
CA ALA A 69 -12.85 -2.18 -3.80
C ALA A 69 -12.99 -0.77 -3.18
N ALA A 70 -13.22 -0.70 -1.87
CA ALA A 70 -13.36 0.56 -1.15
C ALA A 70 -12.19 1.52 -1.38
N VAL A 71 -10.94 1.02 -1.34
CA VAL A 71 -9.75 1.83 -1.60
C VAL A 71 -9.76 2.45 -3.00
N SER A 72 -10.23 1.71 -4.00
CA SER A 72 -10.32 2.19 -5.39
C SER A 72 -11.40 3.27 -5.54
N VAL A 73 -12.53 3.09 -4.84
CA VAL A 73 -13.62 4.09 -4.81
C VAL A 73 -13.15 5.36 -4.12
N LEU A 74 -12.51 5.25 -2.94
CA LEU A 74 -12.01 6.39 -2.18
C LEU A 74 -10.87 7.10 -2.92
N ALA A 75 -9.96 6.37 -3.56
CA ALA A 75 -8.89 6.96 -4.36
C ALA A 75 -9.48 7.83 -5.48
N ARG A 76 -10.46 7.32 -6.23
CA ARG A 76 -11.15 8.13 -7.27
C ARG A 76 -11.85 9.35 -6.70
N GLN A 77 -12.53 9.19 -5.55
CA GLN A 77 -13.25 10.30 -4.91
C GLN A 77 -12.34 11.44 -4.47
N HIS A 78 -11.09 11.13 -4.14
CA HIS A 78 -10.10 12.08 -3.64
C HIS A 78 -8.98 12.41 -4.64
N ASP A 79 -9.15 12.05 -5.91
CA ASP A 79 -8.17 12.28 -6.97
C ASP A 79 -6.77 11.72 -6.64
N LEU A 80 -6.73 10.56 -5.98
CA LEU A 80 -5.50 9.81 -5.71
C LEU A 80 -5.23 8.84 -6.88
N ALA A 81 -4.03 8.86 -7.42
CA ALA A 81 -3.60 7.78 -8.31
C ALA A 81 -3.41 6.49 -7.49
N LEU A 82 -4.06 5.40 -7.92
CA LEU A 82 -3.96 4.11 -7.25
C LEU A 82 -2.98 3.21 -7.99
N THR A 83 -2.00 2.70 -7.28
CA THR A 83 -1.09 1.65 -7.77
C THR A 83 -1.16 0.44 -6.85
N VAL A 84 -1.44 -0.71 -7.41
CA VAL A 84 -1.35 -2.00 -6.72
C VAL A 84 0.04 -2.58 -6.95
N VAL A 85 0.70 -2.97 -5.87
CA VAL A 85 2.05 -3.55 -5.90
C VAL A 85 1.97 -5.01 -5.47
N ASP A 86 2.25 -5.92 -6.39
CA ASP A 86 2.42 -7.34 -6.06
C ASP A 86 3.80 -7.53 -5.40
N CYS A 87 3.81 -7.68 -4.09
CA CYS A 87 5.01 -7.92 -3.30
C CYS A 87 5.30 -9.42 -3.07
N GLY A 88 4.35 -10.30 -3.45
CA GLY A 88 4.49 -11.73 -3.22
C GLY A 88 3.17 -12.50 -3.22
N VAL A 89 2.24 -12.18 -4.11
CA VAL A 89 1.00 -12.94 -4.29
C VAL A 89 1.30 -14.27 -4.97
N ARG A 90 0.68 -15.36 -4.54
CA ARG A 90 0.84 -16.72 -5.11
C ARG A 90 0.09 -16.92 -6.45
N HIS A 91 -0.05 -15.83 -7.19
CA HIS A 91 -0.67 -15.80 -8.50
C HIS A 91 0.18 -14.94 -9.43
N ASP A 92 0.30 -15.35 -10.69
CA ASP A 92 1.03 -14.59 -11.68
C ASP A 92 0.07 -13.72 -12.49
N PHE A 93 0.25 -12.42 -12.39
CA PHE A 93 -0.57 -11.43 -13.08
C PHE A 93 0.04 -11.06 -14.43
N ALA A 94 -0.79 -10.93 -15.46
CA ALA A 94 -0.37 -10.31 -16.71
C ALA A 94 -0.06 -8.82 -16.48
N PRO A 95 0.98 -8.27 -17.15
CA PRO A 95 1.29 -6.85 -17.08
C PRO A 95 0.09 -5.99 -17.53
N ARG A 96 -0.25 -4.97 -16.74
CA ARG A 96 -1.34 -4.05 -17.03
C ARG A 96 -1.22 -2.73 -16.26
N PRO A 97 -1.89 -1.66 -16.72
CA PRO A 97 -1.91 -0.39 -16.00
C PRO A 97 -2.39 -0.53 -14.57
N GLY A 98 -1.80 0.23 -13.65
CA GLY A 98 -2.15 0.22 -12.22
C GLY A 98 -1.54 -0.91 -11.42
N LEU A 99 -0.87 -1.89 -12.04
CA LEU A 99 -0.18 -2.99 -11.36
C LEU A 99 1.33 -2.87 -11.52
N ARG A 100 2.05 -2.93 -10.40
CA ARG A 100 3.52 -3.05 -10.34
C ARG A 100 3.86 -4.43 -9.77
N VAL A 101 4.53 -5.26 -10.55
CA VAL A 101 5.00 -6.57 -10.09
C VAL A 101 6.38 -6.40 -9.48
N CYS A 102 6.46 -6.50 -8.15
CA CYS A 102 7.68 -6.39 -7.34
C CYS A 102 7.88 -7.67 -6.49
N LYS A 103 7.33 -8.78 -6.96
CA LYS A 103 7.34 -10.08 -6.29
C LYS A 103 8.78 -10.55 -6.04
N VAL A 104 9.09 -10.87 -4.78
CA VAL A 104 10.37 -11.48 -4.38
C VAL A 104 10.26 -13.00 -4.37
N ALA A 105 9.12 -13.50 -3.90
CA ALA A 105 8.78 -14.91 -3.87
C ALA A 105 7.24 -15.05 -3.86
N PRO A 106 6.67 -16.22 -4.19
CA PRO A 106 5.22 -16.47 -4.11
C PRO A 106 4.78 -16.65 -2.65
N GLY A 107 4.74 -15.55 -1.92
CA GLY A 107 4.44 -15.49 -0.49
C GLY A 107 5.68 -15.64 0.40
N THR A 108 5.46 -15.49 1.71
CA THR A 108 6.49 -15.75 2.72
C THR A 108 6.46 -17.22 3.17
N ALA A 109 7.54 -17.67 3.83
CA ALA A 109 7.50 -18.88 4.64
C ALA A 109 6.60 -18.68 5.88
N ASP A 110 6.30 -19.78 6.59
CA ASP A 110 5.56 -19.72 7.83
C ASP A 110 6.45 -19.19 8.97
N ALA A 111 6.08 -18.05 9.53
CA ALA A 111 6.86 -17.39 10.58
C ALA A 111 6.90 -18.15 11.92
N LEU A 112 6.05 -19.17 12.12
CA LEU A 112 6.10 -20.04 13.30
C LEU A 112 7.14 -21.17 13.16
N ASP A 113 7.49 -21.55 11.93
CA ASP A 113 8.47 -22.60 11.67
C ASP A 113 9.89 -22.06 11.50
N GLY A 114 10.03 -20.73 11.27
CA GLY A 114 11.32 -20.09 11.06
C GLY A 114 11.20 -18.67 10.47
N PRO A 115 12.29 -18.11 9.98
CA PRO A 115 12.24 -16.80 9.34
C PRO A 115 11.30 -16.77 8.14
N ALA A 116 10.39 -15.79 8.10
CA ALA A 116 9.41 -15.63 7.02
C ALA A 116 10.06 -15.38 5.65
N MET A 117 11.26 -14.80 5.64
CA MET A 117 12.10 -14.58 4.44
C MET A 117 13.58 -14.57 4.82
N SER A 118 14.44 -14.86 3.85
CA SER A 118 15.89 -14.72 4.03
C SER A 118 16.29 -13.24 4.07
N ALA A 119 17.54 -12.97 4.53
CA ALA A 119 18.10 -11.62 4.51
C ALA A 119 18.14 -11.04 3.08
N ALA A 120 18.53 -11.85 2.08
CA ALA A 120 18.57 -11.44 0.69
C ALA A 120 17.16 -11.08 0.15
N GLN A 121 16.13 -11.86 0.49
CA GLN A 121 14.75 -11.56 0.11
C GLN A 121 14.24 -10.27 0.76
N ARG A 122 14.57 -10.05 2.04
CA ARG A 122 14.26 -8.80 2.74
C ARG A 122 14.90 -7.59 2.04
N ASP A 123 16.18 -7.68 1.73
CA ASP A 123 16.92 -6.59 1.12
C ASP A 123 16.41 -6.29 -0.30
N GLN A 124 16.07 -7.34 -1.06
CA GLN A 124 15.40 -7.20 -2.35
C GLN A 124 14.03 -6.53 -2.23
N ALA A 125 13.21 -6.94 -1.24
CA ALA A 125 11.89 -6.34 -1.01
C ALA A 125 12.00 -4.85 -0.66
N MET A 126 12.97 -4.48 0.18
CA MET A 126 13.26 -3.08 0.52
C MET A 126 13.69 -2.28 -0.72
N GLY A 127 14.59 -2.84 -1.54
CA GLY A 127 15.02 -2.22 -2.80
C GLY A 127 13.86 -2.01 -3.78
N ASN A 128 12.99 -3.02 -3.92
CA ASN A 128 11.78 -2.92 -4.73
C ASN A 128 10.84 -1.80 -4.22
N GLY A 129 10.65 -1.70 -2.90
CA GLY A 129 9.85 -0.64 -2.29
C GLY A 129 10.39 0.75 -2.57
N MET A 130 11.71 0.95 -2.45
CA MET A 130 12.36 2.22 -2.79
C MET A 130 12.22 2.60 -4.27
N ALA A 131 12.12 1.62 -5.16
CA ALA A 131 11.94 1.86 -6.60
C ALA A 131 10.49 2.15 -7.00
N VAL A 132 9.53 1.92 -6.11
CA VAL A 132 8.10 2.22 -6.35
C VAL A 132 7.77 3.66 -5.98
N VAL A 133 8.45 4.22 -5.00
CA VAL A 133 8.28 5.59 -4.49
C VAL A 133 9.22 6.55 -5.21
#